data_ecc1c82dfa6e031f2afd528b24e66fde
#
_entry.id   ecc1c82dfa6e031f2afd528b24e66fde
#
_cell.length_a   1.000
_cell.length_b   1.000
_cell.length_c   1.000
_cell.angle_alpha   90.00
_cell.angle_beta   90.00
_cell.angle_gamma   90.00
#
_symmetry.space_group_name_H-M   'P 1'
#
loop_
_entity.id
_entity.type
_entity.pdbx_description
1 polymer ?
#
loop_
_entity_poly.entity_id
_entity_poly.type
_entity_poly.pdbx_seq_one_letter_code
_entity_poly.pdbx_strand_id
1 'polypeptide(L)'
;MFGIGYAMGVLEGLRENGIDLSAAPMVGTSAGSWAAAATALDVDFDQLAALDVPRFPDPRSGVLANSARRVFGNAMRANVHVIACALPRLHRTELDGALIPLSTMVAASSAVPGLLAPQRVNGRWYIDGGVRSGVSVDLAAPADLLIVIAPLAGAMFGPFNNLVERNTDREITAWKKSCGGNVRLFAPNAETAKIATLPHHLFDKGRAIEAYAHGRQEARGK
;
A
#
# COMPACT_ATOMS: atom_id res chain seq x y z
N MET A 1 -6.46 -2.22 6.86
CA MET A 1 -5.58 -2.36 8.05
C MET A 1 -4.57 -3.49 7.88
N PHE A 2 -4.98 -4.74 7.59
CA PHE A 2 -4.07 -5.89 7.39
C PHE A 2 -2.90 -5.58 6.45
N GLY A 3 -3.18 -5.04 5.25
CA GLY A 3 -2.13 -4.71 4.27
C GLY A 3 -1.15 -3.64 4.75
N ILE A 4 -1.61 -2.67 5.55
CA ILE A 4 -0.74 -1.67 6.18
C ILE A 4 0.17 -2.36 7.20
N GLY A 5 -0.40 -3.19 8.09
CA GLY A 5 0.36 -3.92 9.10
C GLY A 5 1.44 -4.80 8.45
N TYR A 6 1.06 -5.65 7.49
CA TYR A 6 2.02 -6.51 6.80
C TYR A 6 3.15 -5.72 6.13
N ALA A 7 2.80 -4.66 5.37
CA ALA A 7 3.81 -3.86 4.68
C ALA A 7 4.76 -3.14 5.64
N MET A 8 4.23 -2.53 6.70
CA MET A 8 5.05 -1.88 7.73
C MET A 8 5.93 -2.89 8.47
N GLY A 9 5.43 -4.09 8.73
CA GLY A 9 6.21 -5.17 9.32
C GLY A 9 7.38 -5.58 8.42
N VAL A 10 7.15 -5.77 7.12
CA VAL A 10 8.22 -6.08 6.16
C VAL A 10 9.27 -4.97 6.13
N LEU A 11 8.85 -3.70 6.07
CA LEU A 11 9.75 -2.55 6.04
C LEU A 11 10.59 -2.46 7.31
N GLU A 12 10.00 -2.72 8.47
CA GLU A 12 10.72 -2.77 9.75
C GLU A 12 11.73 -3.92 9.80
N GLY A 13 11.34 -5.13 9.36
CA GLY A 13 12.26 -6.26 9.30
C GLY A 13 13.43 -6.04 8.33
N LEU A 14 13.22 -5.32 7.24
CA LEU A 14 14.29 -4.90 6.32
C LEU A 14 15.21 -3.88 7.00
N ARG A 15 14.66 -2.89 7.71
CA ARG A 15 15.43 -1.88 8.45
C ARG A 15 16.33 -2.53 9.51
N GLU A 16 15.83 -3.52 10.24
CA GLU A 16 16.62 -4.29 11.21
C GLU A 16 17.75 -5.10 10.58
N ASN A 17 17.60 -5.48 9.31
CA ASN A 17 18.66 -6.10 8.51
C ASN A 17 19.58 -5.07 7.83
N GLY A 18 19.49 -3.79 8.20
CA GLY A 18 20.32 -2.70 7.66
C GLY A 18 19.88 -2.15 6.30
N ILE A 19 18.66 -2.49 5.85
CA ILE A 19 18.08 -1.97 4.59
C ILE A 19 17.07 -0.88 4.94
N ASP A 20 17.53 0.36 5.00
CA ASP A 20 16.67 1.53 5.20
C ASP A 20 16.17 2.06 3.85
N LEU A 21 14.84 2.11 3.71
CA LEU A 21 14.16 2.55 2.49
C LEU A 21 13.53 3.95 2.63
N SER A 22 13.77 4.67 3.73
CA SER A 22 13.13 5.97 3.99
C SER A 22 13.42 7.03 2.93
N ALA A 23 14.62 6.99 2.33
CA ALA A 23 15.04 7.87 1.24
C ALA A 23 14.88 7.27 -0.16
N ALA A 24 14.52 6.00 -0.28
CA ALA A 24 14.37 5.33 -1.57
C ALA A 24 13.13 5.85 -2.32
N PRO A 25 13.13 5.84 -3.68
CA PRO A 25 11.92 6.05 -4.45
C PRO A 25 10.87 4.99 -4.12
N MET A 26 9.66 5.40 -3.80
CA MET A 26 8.57 4.51 -3.41
C MET A 26 7.32 4.76 -4.24
N VAL A 27 6.68 3.67 -4.70
CA VAL A 27 5.35 3.69 -5.31
C VAL A 27 4.40 2.91 -4.43
N GLY A 28 3.30 3.53 -4.01
CA GLY A 28 2.32 2.90 -3.13
C GLY A 28 0.90 2.93 -3.69
N THR A 29 0.16 1.84 -3.54
CA THR A 29 -1.27 1.74 -3.88
C THR A 29 -2.04 1.33 -2.63
N SER A 30 -3.16 2.01 -2.32
CA SER A 30 -4.04 1.68 -1.19
C SER A 30 -3.24 1.52 0.13
N ALA A 31 -3.25 0.35 0.76
CA ALA A 31 -2.47 0.06 1.97
C ALA A 31 -0.96 0.36 1.78
N GLY A 32 -0.41 0.10 0.60
CA GLY A 32 0.98 0.41 0.26
C GLY A 32 1.28 1.92 0.25
N SER A 33 0.29 2.77 -0.06
CA SER A 33 0.47 4.21 0.00
C SER A 33 0.63 4.73 1.45
N TRP A 34 -0.08 4.11 2.42
CA TRP A 34 0.11 4.39 3.85
C TRP A 34 1.50 3.99 4.32
N ALA A 35 1.95 2.79 3.93
CA ALA A 35 3.27 2.30 4.29
C ALA A 35 4.39 3.15 3.69
N ALA A 36 4.30 3.52 2.41
CA ALA A 36 5.27 4.39 1.74
C ALA A 36 5.34 5.77 2.41
N ALA A 37 4.19 6.39 2.69
CA ALA A 37 4.13 7.69 3.37
C ALA A 37 4.71 7.62 4.80
N ALA A 38 4.37 6.57 5.55
CA ALA A 38 4.87 6.35 6.91
C ALA A 38 6.40 6.17 6.90
N THR A 39 6.93 5.32 6.02
CA THR A 39 8.37 5.09 5.89
C THR A 39 9.13 6.36 5.53
N ALA A 40 8.62 7.16 4.58
CA ALA A 40 9.27 8.41 4.18
C ALA A 40 9.24 9.50 5.26
N LEU A 41 8.35 9.40 6.25
CA LEU A 41 8.19 10.35 7.35
C LEU A 41 8.69 9.82 8.69
N ASP A 42 9.25 8.61 8.71
CA ASP A 42 9.66 7.89 9.93
C ASP A 42 8.51 7.78 10.95
N VAL A 43 7.31 7.45 10.44
CA VAL A 43 6.11 7.23 11.23
C VAL A 43 6.02 5.75 11.58
N ASP A 44 5.93 5.43 12.85
CA ASP A 44 5.81 4.07 13.36
C ASP A 44 4.45 3.44 13.06
N PHE A 45 4.43 2.10 12.98
CA PHE A 45 3.19 1.36 12.79
C PHE A 45 2.17 1.61 13.92
N ASP A 46 2.60 1.83 15.15
CA ASP A 46 1.72 2.09 16.29
C ASP A 46 0.87 3.35 16.09
N GLN A 47 1.42 4.39 15.46
CA GLN A 47 0.69 5.60 15.11
C GLN A 47 -0.40 5.33 14.07
N LEU A 48 -0.14 4.43 13.09
CA LEU A 48 -1.13 4.00 12.12
C LEU A 48 -2.20 3.10 12.75
N ALA A 49 -1.79 2.19 13.63
CA ALA A 49 -2.69 1.29 14.36
C ALA A 49 -3.59 2.04 15.35
N ALA A 50 -3.16 3.20 15.85
CA ALA A 50 -3.96 4.06 16.72
C ALA A 50 -5.14 4.74 15.99
N LEU A 51 -5.09 4.85 14.64
CA LEU A 51 -6.16 5.47 13.88
C LEU A 51 -7.49 4.71 14.01
N ASP A 52 -8.58 5.47 14.04
CA ASP A 52 -9.92 4.88 14.00
C ASP A 52 -10.18 4.27 12.61
N VAL A 53 -10.60 3.01 12.60
CA VAL A 53 -11.07 2.37 11.37
C VAL A 53 -12.50 2.85 11.09
N PRO A 54 -12.79 3.42 9.92
CA PRO A 54 -14.15 3.80 9.55
C PRO A 54 -15.11 2.60 9.65
N ARG A 55 -16.33 2.84 10.03
CA ARG A 55 -17.39 1.82 9.90
C ARG A 55 -17.74 1.67 8.43
N PHE A 56 -17.62 0.47 7.89
CA PHE A 56 -17.91 0.22 6.48
C PHE A 56 -19.36 -0.23 6.27
N PRO A 57 -20.05 0.27 5.22
CA PRO A 57 -19.63 1.36 4.33
C PRO A 57 -19.71 2.73 5.02
N ASP A 58 -18.76 3.62 4.73
CA ASP A 58 -18.79 5.01 5.17
C ASP A 58 -18.77 5.96 3.96
N PRO A 59 -19.93 6.41 3.48
CA PRO A 59 -20.03 7.29 2.32
C PRO A 59 -19.68 8.77 2.64
N ARG A 60 -19.33 9.09 3.87
CA ARG A 60 -19.02 10.48 4.25
C ARG A 60 -17.71 10.92 3.61
N SER A 61 -17.79 12.07 2.95
CA SER A 61 -16.62 12.71 2.37
C SER A 61 -15.60 13.11 3.44
N GLY A 62 -14.31 12.98 3.14
CA GLY A 62 -13.22 13.47 3.99
C GLY A 62 -12.81 12.54 5.14
N VAL A 63 -13.48 11.43 5.40
CA VAL A 63 -13.13 10.50 6.49
C VAL A 63 -11.67 10.04 6.35
N LEU A 64 -11.29 9.50 5.19
CA LEU A 64 -9.91 9.08 4.91
C LEU A 64 -8.91 10.24 4.96
N ALA A 65 -9.28 11.38 4.37
CA ALA A 65 -8.42 12.56 4.35
C ALA A 65 -8.14 13.07 5.77
N ASN A 66 -9.13 13.03 6.66
CA ASN A 66 -8.97 13.44 8.06
C ASN A 66 -8.07 12.43 8.80
N SER A 67 -8.27 11.12 8.61
CA SER A 67 -7.41 10.08 9.20
C SER A 67 -5.96 10.21 8.73
N ALA A 68 -5.74 10.34 7.43
CA ALA A 68 -4.40 10.52 6.87
C ALA A 68 -3.73 11.82 7.36
N ARG A 69 -4.51 12.91 7.49
CA ARG A 69 -3.97 14.20 7.97
C ARG A 69 -3.57 14.17 9.44
N ARG A 70 -4.21 13.36 10.27
CA ARG A 70 -3.83 13.20 11.69
C ARG A 70 -2.42 12.63 11.83
N VAL A 71 -1.98 11.77 10.89
CA VAL A 71 -0.66 11.13 10.93
C VAL A 71 0.36 11.90 10.10
N PHE A 72 0.02 12.26 8.87
CA PHE A 72 0.97 12.81 7.90
C PHE A 72 0.92 14.33 7.78
N GLY A 73 -0.07 14.99 8.42
CA GLY A 73 -0.24 16.44 8.28
C GLY A 73 -0.37 16.88 6.82
N ASN A 74 0.37 17.91 6.47
CA ASN A 74 0.54 18.42 5.11
C ASN A 74 1.94 18.10 4.54
N ALA A 75 2.61 17.08 5.08
CA ALA A 75 3.94 16.72 4.63
C ALA A 75 3.97 16.32 3.15
N MET A 76 5.04 16.70 2.48
CA MET A 76 5.33 16.38 1.09
C MET A 76 6.67 15.64 1.01
N ARG A 77 6.80 14.68 0.10
CA ARG A 77 8.02 13.90 -0.11
C ARG A 77 8.17 13.55 -1.59
N ALA A 78 9.19 14.07 -2.24
CA ALA A 78 9.43 13.84 -3.67
C ALA A 78 9.78 12.38 -4.02
N ASN A 79 10.22 11.59 -3.04
CA ASN A 79 10.51 10.18 -3.22
C ASN A 79 9.29 9.26 -3.05
N VAL A 80 8.08 9.82 -2.82
CA VAL A 80 6.84 9.04 -2.66
C VAL A 80 5.87 9.35 -3.79
N HIS A 81 5.50 8.32 -4.52
CA HIS A 81 4.48 8.36 -5.56
C HIS A 81 3.31 7.46 -5.16
N VAL A 82 2.09 7.89 -5.42
CA VAL A 82 0.90 7.17 -5.00
C VAL A 82 -0.03 6.93 -6.20
N ILE A 83 -0.47 5.70 -6.36
CA ILE A 83 -1.34 5.33 -7.48
C ILE A 83 -2.80 5.34 -7.06
N ALA A 84 -3.61 6.11 -7.77
CA ALA A 84 -5.05 6.16 -7.62
C ALA A 84 -5.74 6.03 -8.97
N CYS A 85 -7.02 5.66 -9.00
CA CYS A 85 -7.81 5.60 -10.22
C CYS A 85 -8.65 6.87 -10.41
N ALA A 86 -8.39 7.61 -11.48
CA ALA A 86 -9.15 8.82 -11.83
C ALA A 86 -10.51 8.47 -12.43
N LEU A 87 -11.57 9.14 -11.95
CA LEU A 87 -12.91 9.02 -12.50
C LEU A 87 -13.11 10.00 -13.67
N PRO A 88 -14.04 9.70 -14.62
CA PRO A 88 -14.91 8.50 -14.66
C PRO A 88 -14.28 7.28 -15.35
N ARG A 89 -13.12 7.42 -15.99
CA ARG A 89 -12.53 6.38 -16.88
C ARG A 89 -11.74 5.30 -16.16
N LEU A 90 -11.63 5.35 -14.83
CA LEU A 90 -10.82 4.44 -14.01
C LEU A 90 -9.34 4.36 -14.49
N HIS A 91 -8.81 5.49 -14.93
CA HIS A 91 -7.43 5.56 -15.41
C HIS A 91 -6.48 5.60 -14.20
N ARG A 92 -5.48 4.69 -14.17
CA ARG A 92 -4.42 4.76 -13.16
C ARG A 92 -3.68 6.08 -13.33
N THR A 93 -3.56 6.83 -12.26
CA THR A 93 -2.88 8.12 -12.20
C THR A 93 -1.88 8.06 -11.07
N GLU A 94 -0.66 8.40 -11.39
CA GLU A 94 0.40 8.64 -10.42
C GLU A 94 0.24 10.04 -9.83
N LEU A 95 0.17 10.12 -8.52
CA LEU A 95 0.15 11.34 -7.74
C LEU A 95 1.55 11.53 -7.16
N ASP A 96 2.13 12.72 -7.37
CA ASP A 96 3.50 13.05 -7.01
C ASP A 96 3.56 13.75 -5.65
N GLY A 97 4.29 13.16 -4.71
CA GLY A 97 4.50 13.70 -3.36
C GLY A 97 5.37 14.95 -3.29
N ALA A 98 6.03 15.34 -4.39
CA ALA A 98 6.64 16.66 -4.50
C ALA A 98 5.60 17.78 -4.71
N LEU A 99 4.42 17.45 -5.23
CA LEU A 99 3.39 18.41 -5.65
C LEU A 99 2.11 18.36 -4.81
N ILE A 100 1.85 17.23 -4.15
CA ILE A 100 0.60 16.96 -3.43
C ILE A 100 0.94 16.43 -2.03
N PRO A 101 0.27 16.93 -0.97
CA PRO A 101 0.47 16.39 0.38
C PRO A 101 0.18 14.90 0.45
N LEU A 102 1.05 14.15 1.16
CA LEU A 102 0.94 12.70 1.31
C LEU A 102 -0.43 12.28 1.86
N SER A 103 -0.97 13.01 2.83
CA SER A 103 -2.30 12.73 3.38
C SER A 103 -3.41 12.77 2.33
N THR A 104 -3.32 13.69 1.37
CA THR A 104 -4.28 13.81 0.27
C THR A 104 -4.17 12.66 -0.72
N MET A 105 -2.93 12.30 -1.09
CA MET A 105 -2.67 11.21 -2.03
C MET A 105 -3.07 9.85 -1.45
N VAL A 106 -2.71 9.59 -0.20
CA VAL A 106 -3.05 8.36 0.52
C VAL A 106 -4.56 8.19 0.64
N ALA A 107 -5.29 9.25 0.98
CA ALA A 107 -6.76 9.21 1.01
C ALA A 107 -7.37 8.90 -0.36
N ALA A 108 -6.82 9.48 -1.44
CA ALA A 108 -7.29 9.23 -2.80
C ALA A 108 -7.06 7.76 -3.23
N SER A 109 -5.87 7.22 -2.88
CA SER A 109 -5.47 5.85 -3.22
C SER A 109 -6.18 4.76 -2.41
N SER A 110 -6.83 5.14 -1.29
CA SER A 110 -7.49 4.19 -0.37
C SER A 110 -9.02 4.30 -0.39
N ALA A 111 -9.59 5.09 -1.29
CA ALA A 111 -11.03 5.28 -1.42
C ALA A 111 -11.69 4.09 -2.13
N VAL A 112 -11.83 2.96 -1.43
CA VAL A 112 -12.38 1.70 -1.97
C VAL A 112 -13.83 1.89 -2.38
N PRO A 113 -14.18 1.65 -3.67
CA PRO A 113 -15.55 1.80 -4.17
C PRO A 113 -16.56 0.96 -3.39
N GLY A 114 -17.70 1.55 -3.07
CA GLY A 114 -18.76 0.91 -2.29
C GLY A 114 -18.51 0.88 -0.78
N LEU A 115 -17.26 1.13 -0.32
CA LEU A 115 -16.93 1.19 1.11
C LEU A 115 -16.65 2.62 1.58
N LEU A 116 -16.00 3.43 0.76
CA LEU A 116 -15.57 4.78 1.11
C LEU A 116 -15.86 5.77 -0.02
N ALA A 117 -16.07 7.03 0.35
CA ALA A 117 -16.34 8.09 -0.62
C ALA A 117 -15.11 8.38 -1.50
N PRO A 118 -15.30 8.62 -2.82
CA PRO A 118 -14.23 9.12 -3.67
C PRO A 118 -13.60 10.40 -3.10
N GLN A 119 -12.31 10.60 -3.38
CA GLN A 119 -11.57 11.77 -2.92
C GLN A 119 -11.30 12.74 -4.07
N ARG A 120 -11.35 14.04 -3.78
CA ARG A 120 -11.08 15.07 -4.78
C ARG A 120 -9.68 15.63 -4.59
N VAL A 121 -8.86 15.56 -5.66
CA VAL A 121 -7.51 16.10 -5.70
C VAL A 121 -7.38 16.99 -6.93
N ASN A 122 -7.02 18.26 -6.75
CA ASN A 122 -6.82 19.22 -7.85
C ASN A 122 -8.00 19.24 -8.84
N GLY A 123 -9.24 19.23 -8.31
CA GLY A 123 -10.46 19.30 -9.13
C GLY A 123 -10.95 17.98 -9.72
N ARG A 124 -10.17 16.89 -9.68
CA ARG A 124 -10.50 15.56 -10.22
C ARG A 124 -10.88 14.59 -9.09
N TRP A 125 -11.80 13.67 -9.38
CA TRP A 125 -12.21 12.62 -8.46
C TRP A 125 -11.37 11.37 -8.64
N TYR A 126 -11.01 10.74 -7.51
CA TYR A 126 -10.20 9.54 -7.44
C TYR A 126 -10.83 8.50 -6.53
N ILE A 127 -10.57 7.24 -6.85
CA ILE A 127 -10.88 6.06 -6.05
C ILE A 127 -9.61 5.21 -5.91
N ASP A 128 -9.70 4.17 -5.09
CA ASP A 128 -8.60 3.24 -4.81
C ASP A 128 -7.93 2.73 -6.09
N GLY A 129 -6.59 2.82 -6.12
CA GLY A 129 -5.78 2.33 -7.23
C GLY A 129 -5.84 0.83 -7.43
N GLY A 130 -6.13 0.08 -6.35
CA GLY A 130 -6.28 -1.37 -6.34
C GLY A 130 -7.40 -1.90 -7.23
N VAL A 131 -8.34 -1.04 -7.65
CA VAL A 131 -9.34 -1.38 -8.68
C VAL A 131 -8.68 -1.83 -9.99
N ARG A 132 -7.48 -1.36 -10.29
CA ARG A 132 -6.74 -1.68 -11.52
C ARG A 132 -5.50 -2.53 -11.26
N SER A 133 -4.76 -2.26 -10.19
CA SER A 133 -3.61 -3.06 -9.76
C SER A 133 -3.37 -2.89 -8.26
N GLY A 134 -3.19 -4.01 -7.55
CA GLY A 134 -2.91 -4.00 -6.11
C GLY A 134 -1.51 -3.52 -5.75
N VAL A 135 -0.55 -3.58 -6.67
CA VAL A 135 0.87 -3.24 -6.40
C VAL A 135 1.46 -2.22 -7.37
N SER A 136 0.99 -2.14 -8.62
CA SER A 136 1.44 -1.18 -9.65
C SER A 136 2.96 -1.20 -9.89
N VAL A 137 3.56 -2.40 -9.92
CA VAL A 137 5.01 -2.62 -10.08
C VAL A 137 5.54 -2.03 -11.41
N ASP A 138 4.74 -2.07 -12.45
CA ASP A 138 5.04 -1.54 -13.77
C ASP A 138 5.27 -0.03 -13.81
N LEU A 139 4.89 0.69 -12.74
CA LEU A 139 5.09 2.13 -12.58
C LEU A 139 6.31 2.47 -11.68
N ALA A 140 6.99 1.46 -11.15
CA ALA A 140 8.19 1.70 -10.35
C ALA A 140 9.35 2.20 -11.22
N ALA A 141 10.11 3.15 -10.70
CA ALA A 141 11.31 3.68 -11.37
C ALA A 141 12.34 2.56 -11.61
N PRO A 142 13.20 2.69 -12.64
CA PRO A 142 14.32 1.79 -12.86
C PRO A 142 15.27 1.76 -11.64
N ALA A 143 15.69 0.55 -11.25
CA ALA A 143 16.61 0.33 -10.14
C ALA A 143 17.36 -1.00 -10.31
N ASP A 144 18.53 -1.15 -9.69
CA ASP A 144 19.26 -2.42 -9.65
C ASP A 144 18.52 -3.50 -8.83
N LEU A 145 17.81 -3.05 -7.78
CA LEU A 145 16.97 -3.88 -6.92
C LEU A 145 15.64 -3.19 -6.64
N LEU A 146 14.55 -3.86 -7.00
CA LEU A 146 13.19 -3.46 -6.64
C LEU A 146 12.67 -4.36 -5.52
N ILE A 147 12.24 -3.76 -4.42
CA ILE A 147 11.54 -4.45 -3.34
C ILE A 147 10.04 -4.28 -3.57
N VAL A 148 9.34 -5.41 -3.75
CA VAL A 148 7.88 -5.45 -3.95
C VAL A 148 7.24 -6.03 -2.71
N ILE A 149 6.31 -5.30 -2.10
CA ILE A 149 5.51 -5.77 -0.96
C ILE A 149 4.05 -5.86 -1.43
N ALA A 150 3.54 -7.09 -1.52
CA ALA A 150 2.24 -7.41 -2.09
C ALA A 150 1.33 -8.09 -1.05
N PRO A 151 0.70 -7.34 -0.12
CA PRO A 151 -0.04 -7.90 1.02
C PRO A 151 -1.24 -8.76 0.65
N LEU A 152 -1.76 -8.64 -0.57
CA LEU A 152 -2.91 -9.41 -1.05
C LEU A 152 -2.53 -10.50 -2.06
N ALA A 153 -1.22 -10.68 -2.35
CA ALA A 153 -0.71 -11.77 -3.17
C ALA A 153 -0.33 -13.00 -2.30
N GLY A 154 0.36 -13.96 -2.88
CA GLY A 154 0.82 -15.16 -2.18
C GLY A 154 -0.34 -16.08 -1.79
N ALA A 155 -0.39 -16.54 -0.54
CA ALA A 155 -1.38 -17.49 -0.06
C ALA A 155 -2.75 -16.88 0.29
N MET A 156 -2.95 -15.57 0.08
CA MET A 156 -4.20 -14.88 0.44
C MET A 156 -5.40 -15.34 -0.38
N PHE A 157 -6.57 -15.53 0.26
CA PHE A 157 -7.87 -15.82 -0.36
C PHE A 157 -7.96 -17.08 -1.25
N GLY A 158 -7.01 -18.01 -1.14
CA GLY A 158 -7.06 -19.29 -1.86
C GLY A 158 -7.17 -19.13 -3.38
N PRO A 159 -8.10 -19.87 -4.06
CA PRO A 159 -8.18 -19.88 -5.53
C PRO A 159 -8.50 -18.51 -6.16
N PHE A 160 -9.18 -17.62 -5.44
CA PHE A 160 -9.48 -16.27 -5.93
C PHE A 160 -8.24 -15.37 -6.01
N ASN A 161 -7.17 -15.73 -5.33
CA ASN A 161 -5.91 -15.00 -5.34
C ASN A 161 -5.15 -15.08 -6.67
N ASN A 162 -5.40 -16.10 -7.48
CA ASN A 162 -4.72 -16.28 -8.76
C ASN A 162 -4.77 -15.04 -9.70
N LEU A 163 -5.77 -14.17 -9.57
CA LEU A 163 -5.84 -12.95 -10.37
C LEU A 163 -4.88 -11.88 -9.87
N VAL A 164 -4.81 -11.68 -8.55
CA VAL A 164 -3.89 -10.69 -7.94
C VAL A 164 -2.45 -11.13 -8.17
N GLU A 165 -2.14 -12.39 -7.92
CA GLU A 165 -0.82 -12.98 -8.13
C GLU A 165 -0.38 -12.89 -9.59
N ARG A 166 -1.21 -13.31 -10.55
CA ARG A 166 -0.93 -13.21 -11.98
C ARG A 166 -0.70 -11.77 -12.45
N ASN A 167 -1.44 -10.80 -11.90
CA ASN A 167 -1.21 -9.40 -12.23
C ASN A 167 0.13 -8.93 -11.68
N THR A 168 0.45 -9.27 -10.43
CA THR A 168 1.73 -8.95 -9.79
C THR A 168 2.90 -9.54 -10.58
N ASP A 169 2.83 -10.82 -10.96
CA ASP A 169 3.86 -11.51 -11.74
C ASP A 169 4.04 -10.89 -13.13
N ARG A 170 2.93 -10.52 -13.77
CA ARG A 170 2.96 -9.84 -15.09
C ARG A 170 3.64 -8.48 -15.00
N GLU A 171 3.31 -7.68 -13.99
CA GLU A 171 3.90 -6.37 -13.77
C GLU A 171 5.39 -6.50 -13.41
N ILE A 172 5.78 -7.45 -12.55
CA ILE A 172 7.18 -7.77 -12.25
C ILE A 172 7.94 -8.16 -13.52
N THR A 173 7.35 -9.03 -14.34
CA THR A 173 7.97 -9.46 -15.60
C THR A 173 8.16 -8.28 -16.56
N ALA A 174 7.16 -7.42 -16.68
CA ALA A 174 7.24 -6.22 -17.50
C ALA A 174 8.33 -5.26 -17.01
N TRP A 175 8.41 -5.02 -15.69
CA TRP A 175 9.42 -4.17 -15.09
C TRP A 175 10.83 -4.73 -15.29
N LYS A 176 11.05 -6.02 -15.03
CA LYS A 176 12.34 -6.68 -15.29
C LYS A 176 12.78 -6.55 -16.75
N LYS A 177 11.84 -6.70 -17.68
CA LYS A 177 12.12 -6.58 -19.12
C LYS A 177 12.54 -5.16 -19.50
N SER A 178 11.95 -4.14 -18.87
CA SER A 178 12.23 -2.73 -19.19
C SER A 178 13.49 -2.20 -18.48
N CYS A 179 13.77 -2.65 -17.26
CA CYS A 179 14.81 -2.09 -16.41
C CYS A 179 16.04 -3.00 -16.22
N GLY A 180 15.88 -4.33 -16.40
CA GLY A 180 16.97 -5.31 -16.21
C GLY A 180 17.36 -5.57 -14.75
N GLY A 181 16.71 -4.92 -13.79
CA GLY A 181 17.00 -5.03 -12.36
C GLY A 181 16.50 -6.31 -11.71
N ASN A 182 16.96 -6.58 -10.49
CA ASN A 182 16.51 -7.67 -9.65
C ASN A 182 15.23 -7.28 -8.90
N VAL A 183 14.39 -8.28 -8.58
CA VAL A 183 13.18 -8.08 -7.78
C VAL A 183 13.19 -9.02 -6.58
N ARG A 184 12.93 -8.44 -5.40
CA ARG A 184 12.68 -9.17 -4.16
C ARG A 184 11.22 -8.99 -3.77
N LEU A 185 10.45 -10.08 -3.83
CA LEU A 185 9.02 -10.07 -3.53
C LEU A 185 8.75 -10.55 -2.11
N PHE A 186 7.97 -9.76 -1.36
CA PHE A 186 7.35 -10.11 -0.09
C PHE A 186 5.84 -10.22 -0.28
N ALA A 187 5.32 -11.41 -0.06
CA ALA A 187 3.89 -11.70 -0.09
C ALA A 187 3.57 -12.66 1.07
N PRO A 188 2.38 -12.58 1.68
CA PRO A 188 2.00 -13.42 2.81
C PRO A 188 2.18 -14.91 2.51
N ASN A 189 2.89 -15.62 3.38
CA ASN A 189 2.97 -17.07 3.35
C ASN A 189 1.66 -17.70 3.86
N ALA A 190 1.58 -19.05 3.90
CA ALA A 190 0.38 -19.76 4.29
C ALA A 190 -0.07 -19.48 5.74
N GLU A 191 0.87 -19.24 6.66
CA GLU A 191 0.54 -18.90 8.05
C GLU A 191 0.01 -17.47 8.16
N THR A 192 0.65 -16.51 7.51
CA THR A 192 0.22 -15.12 7.47
C THR A 192 -1.16 -14.98 6.81
N ALA A 193 -1.44 -15.77 5.77
CA ALA A 193 -2.74 -15.76 5.10
C ALA A 193 -3.91 -16.21 6.00
N LYS A 194 -3.68 -17.02 7.02
CA LYS A 194 -4.70 -17.43 7.99
C LYS A 194 -5.23 -16.27 8.84
N ILE A 195 -4.45 -15.19 8.98
CA ILE A 195 -4.84 -14.00 9.73
C ILE A 195 -6.06 -13.31 9.09
N ALA A 196 -6.14 -13.29 7.75
CA ALA A 196 -7.20 -12.58 7.03
C ALA A 196 -7.82 -13.44 5.92
N THR A 197 -8.67 -14.40 6.31
CA THR A 197 -9.32 -15.34 5.41
C THR A 197 -10.59 -14.79 4.74
N LEU A 198 -11.18 -13.72 5.27
CA LEU A 198 -12.40 -13.09 4.75
C LEU A 198 -12.15 -11.59 4.46
N PRO A 199 -12.83 -10.98 3.48
CA PRO A 199 -12.60 -9.60 3.09
C PRO A 199 -12.71 -8.58 4.24
N HIS A 200 -13.64 -8.74 5.18
CA HIS A 200 -13.80 -7.83 6.30
C HIS A 200 -12.63 -7.91 7.31
N HIS A 201 -11.88 -9.01 7.35
CA HIS A 201 -10.67 -9.17 8.17
C HIS A 201 -9.57 -8.18 7.76
N LEU A 202 -9.58 -7.70 6.51
CA LEU A 202 -8.60 -6.72 6.04
C LEU A 202 -8.69 -5.37 6.76
N PHE A 203 -9.81 -5.10 7.43
CA PHE A 203 -10.07 -3.85 8.14
C PHE A 203 -9.94 -3.96 9.65
N ASP A 204 -9.69 -5.16 10.17
CA ASP A 204 -9.54 -5.43 11.61
C ASP A 204 -8.16 -4.99 12.13
N LYS A 205 -8.17 -4.25 13.26
CA LYS A 205 -6.93 -3.74 13.88
C LYS A 205 -6.08 -4.84 14.51
N GLY A 206 -6.70 -5.77 15.21
CA GLY A 206 -6.00 -6.88 15.86
C GLY A 206 -5.24 -7.70 14.83
N ARG A 207 -5.89 -8.00 13.71
CA ARG A 207 -5.29 -8.69 12.57
C ARG A 207 -4.19 -7.88 11.88
N ALA A 208 -4.28 -6.56 11.87
CA ALA A 208 -3.21 -5.71 11.35
C ALA A 208 -1.95 -5.76 12.22
N ILE A 209 -2.10 -5.83 13.56
CA ILE A 209 -0.99 -5.97 14.51
C ILE A 209 -0.32 -7.34 14.32
N GLU A 210 -1.12 -8.40 14.19
CA GLU A 210 -0.62 -9.73 13.93
C GLU A 210 0.11 -9.81 12.57
N ALA A 211 -0.46 -9.21 11.52
CA ALA A 211 0.17 -9.13 10.20
C ALA A 211 1.49 -8.36 10.22
N TYR A 212 1.60 -7.31 11.04
CA TYR A 212 2.85 -6.58 11.25
C TYR A 212 3.94 -7.50 11.82
N ALA A 213 3.63 -8.27 12.86
CA ALA A 213 4.58 -9.20 13.47
C ALA A 213 5.06 -10.25 12.45
N HIS A 214 4.13 -10.82 11.67
CA HIS A 214 4.46 -11.81 10.64
C HIS A 214 5.30 -11.20 9.50
N GLY A 215 4.93 -10.03 8.96
CA GLY A 215 5.70 -9.35 7.91
C GLY A 215 7.13 -9.05 8.36
N ARG A 216 7.31 -8.60 9.61
CA ARG A 216 8.62 -8.34 10.22
C ARG A 216 9.47 -9.60 10.29
N GLN A 217 8.88 -10.72 10.73
CA GLN A 217 9.57 -12.01 10.80
C GLN A 217 9.95 -12.53 9.40
N GLU A 218 9.04 -12.45 8.43
CA GLU A 218 9.30 -12.88 7.04
C GLU A 218 10.45 -12.09 6.39
N ALA A 219 10.57 -10.80 6.71
CA ALA A 219 11.65 -9.97 6.16
C ALA A 219 13.00 -10.23 6.84
N ARG A 220 13.04 -10.59 8.13
CA ARG A 220 14.26 -10.98 8.84
C ARG A 220 14.84 -12.31 8.35
N GLY A 221 13.99 -13.23 7.93
CA GLY A 221 14.39 -14.58 7.48
C GLY A 221 14.81 -14.66 6.00
N LYS A 222 14.73 -13.58 5.30
CA LYS A 222 15.13 -13.46 3.90
C LYS A 222 16.26 -12.44 3.86
#